data_241a19520b0d375df063ffa82ce802f4
#
_entry.id   241a19520b0d375df063ffa82ce802f4
#
_cell.length_a   1.000
_cell.length_b   1.000
_cell.length_c   1.000
_cell.angle_alpha   90.00
_cell.angle_beta   90.00
_cell.angle_gamma   90.00
#
_symmetry.space_group_name_H-M   'P 1'
#
loop_
_entity.id
_entity.type
_entity.pdbx_description
1 polymer ?
#
loop_
_entity_poly.entity_id
_entity_poly.type
_entity_poly.pdbx_seq_one_letter_code
_entity_poly.pdbx_strand_id
1 'polypeptide(L)'
;MIAQQEATIRARFSKQIMQTLTDIGTLIVRTPETCGGRPRIAGTRITVQYIVNEIRAGVTAEEILENKPHLTLGGIYAAIAYYYANKVLLDAEFTDYEQECDGCKANRLRHRLEAE
;
A
#
# COMPACT_ATOMS: atom_id res chain seq x y z
N MET A 1 33.28 -27.61 17.26
CA MET A 1 33.21 -26.46 18.16
C MET A 1 32.96 -25.15 17.44
N ILE A 2 33.64 -24.89 16.33
CA ILE A 2 33.44 -23.69 15.51
C ILE A 2 32.01 -23.66 14.94
N ALA A 3 31.46 -24.78 14.49
CA ALA A 3 30.11 -24.88 13.94
C ALA A 3 29.00 -24.51 14.94
N GLN A 4 29.21 -24.87 16.23
CA GLN A 4 28.23 -24.55 17.28
C GLN A 4 28.24 -23.04 17.61
N GLN A 5 29.41 -22.41 17.60
CA GLN A 5 29.51 -20.96 17.81
C GLN A 5 28.88 -20.17 16.66
N GLU A 6 29.10 -20.62 15.43
CA GLU A 6 28.48 -19.99 14.25
C GLU A 6 26.96 -20.11 14.30
N ALA A 7 26.42 -21.28 14.68
CA ALA A 7 24.98 -21.47 14.81
C ALA A 7 24.39 -20.56 15.88
N THR A 8 25.07 -20.38 17.02
CA THR A 8 24.63 -19.48 18.10
C THR A 8 24.64 -18.02 17.67
N ILE A 9 25.68 -17.60 16.96
CA ILE A 9 25.79 -16.23 16.44
C ILE A 9 24.70 -15.98 15.41
N ARG A 10 24.44 -16.92 14.49
CA ARG A 10 23.38 -16.81 13.50
C ARG A 10 22.00 -16.71 14.16
N ALA A 11 21.74 -17.52 15.19
CA ALA A 11 20.48 -17.49 15.91
C ALA A 11 20.24 -16.14 16.59
N ARG A 12 21.26 -15.57 17.22
CA ARG A 12 21.19 -14.24 17.85
C ARG A 12 20.99 -13.15 16.83
N PHE A 13 21.73 -13.20 15.73
CA PHE A 13 21.61 -12.25 14.63
C PHE A 13 20.23 -12.30 14.00
N SER A 14 19.68 -13.48 13.77
CA SER A 14 18.33 -13.66 13.23
C SER A 14 17.25 -13.09 14.15
N LYS A 15 17.37 -13.28 15.47
CA LYS A 15 16.44 -12.71 16.43
C LYS A 15 16.46 -11.19 16.43
N GLN A 16 17.66 -10.57 16.40
CA GLN A 16 17.79 -9.13 16.34
C GLN A 16 17.24 -8.56 15.04
N ILE A 17 17.50 -9.23 13.92
CA ILE A 17 16.99 -8.81 12.61
C ILE A 17 15.46 -8.90 12.59
N MET A 18 14.87 -9.96 13.14
CA MET A 18 13.41 -10.12 13.20
C MET A 18 12.72 -9.06 14.04
N GLN A 19 13.39 -8.53 15.07
CA GLN A 19 12.86 -7.47 15.91
C GLN A 19 12.91 -6.09 15.24
N THR A 20 13.86 -5.88 14.30
CA THR A 20 14.09 -4.58 13.67
C THR A 20 13.61 -4.52 12.23
N LEU A 21 13.48 -5.67 11.55
CA LEU A 21 13.02 -5.71 10.17
C LEU A 21 11.49 -5.74 10.08
N THR A 22 10.97 -4.97 9.14
CA THR A 22 9.54 -4.98 8.82
C THR A 22 9.26 -6.04 7.78
N ASP A 23 8.31 -6.92 8.05
CA ASP A 23 7.82 -7.87 7.06
C ASP A 23 6.96 -7.13 6.03
N ILE A 24 7.38 -7.15 4.77
CA ILE A 24 6.67 -6.47 3.68
C ILE A 24 5.22 -6.96 3.58
N GLY A 25 4.97 -8.24 3.85
CA GLY A 25 3.62 -8.81 3.82
C GLY A 25 2.67 -8.19 4.84
N THR A 26 3.17 -7.55 5.89
CA THR A 26 2.33 -6.87 6.89
C THR A 26 2.04 -5.42 6.54
N LEU A 27 2.66 -4.86 5.51
CA LEU A 27 2.47 -3.47 5.12
C LEU A 27 1.17 -3.21 4.38
N ILE A 28 0.59 -4.23 3.75
CA ILE A 28 -0.69 -4.12 3.04
C ILE A 28 -1.72 -4.98 3.75
N VAL A 29 -2.84 -4.38 4.12
CA VAL A 29 -3.89 -5.06 4.87
C VAL A 29 -5.26 -4.80 4.24
N ARG A 30 -6.19 -5.71 4.48
CA ARG A 30 -7.61 -5.54 4.15
C ARG A 30 -8.41 -5.67 5.44
N THR A 31 -9.19 -4.65 5.76
CA THR A 31 -10.08 -4.69 6.90
C THR A 31 -11.50 -4.41 6.41
N PRO A 32 -12.47 -5.34 6.60
CA PRO A 32 -13.79 -5.18 6.00
C PRO A 32 -14.51 -3.89 6.35
N GLU A 33 -14.27 -3.35 7.54
CA GLU A 33 -14.91 -2.14 8.03
C GLU A 33 -14.17 -0.85 7.66
N THR A 34 -12.94 -0.97 7.14
CA THR A 34 -12.11 0.17 6.80
C THR A 34 -11.92 0.23 5.28
N CYS A 35 -12.22 1.39 4.70
CA CYS A 35 -12.09 1.61 3.25
C CYS A 35 -12.86 0.59 2.42
N GLY A 36 -13.97 0.06 2.96
CA GLY A 36 -14.81 -0.90 2.27
C GLY A 36 -14.15 -2.24 1.98
N GLY A 37 -13.15 -2.63 2.76
CA GLY A 37 -12.40 -3.87 2.57
C GLY A 37 -11.33 -3.80 1.49
N ARG A 38 -11.06 -2.61 0.94
CA ARG A 38 -10.03 -2.43 -0.09
C ARG A 38 -8.63 -2.60 0.52
N PRO A 39 -7.68 -3.14 -0.26
CA PRO A 39 -6.30 -3.22 0.23
C PRO A 39 -5.74 -1.82 0.48
N ARG A 40 -5.10 -1.64 1.63
CA ARG A 40 -4.56 -0.36 2.06
C ARG A 40 -3.23 -0.52 2.76
N ILE A 41 -2.50 0.58 2.89
CA ILE A 41 -1.25 0.59 3.66
C ILE A 41 -1.63 0.51 5.14
N ALA A 42 -1.02 -0.45 5.86
CA ALA A 42 -1.31 -0.69 7.27
C ALA A 42 -1.13 0.57 8.10
N GLY A 43 -2.04 0.81 9.04
CA GLY A 43 -2.00 1.97 9.90
C GLY A 43 -2.48 3.27 9.26
N THR A 44 -2.94 3.22 8.00
CA THR A 44 -3.44 4.39 7.29
C THR A 44 -4.76 4.06 6.59
N ARG A 45 -5.41 5.08 6.04
CA ARG A 45 -6.57 4.91 5.15
C ARG A 45 -6.19 5.08 3.67
N ILE A 46 -4.90 5.07 3.36
CA ILE A 46 -4.43 5.20 1.99
C ILE A 46 -4.48 3.83 1.32
N THR A 47 -5.31 3.70 0.29
CA THR A 47 -5.51 2.43 -0.41
C THR A 47 -4.42 2.20 -1.45
N VAL A 48 -4.23 0.93 -1.82
CA VAL A 48 -3.36 0.55 -2.94
C VAL A 48 -3.85 1.21 -4.23
N GLN A 49 -5.16 1.29 -4.44
CA GLN A 49 -5.75 1.96 -5.60
C GLN A 49 -5.33 3.43 -5.69
N TYR A 50 -5.34 4.15 -4.56
CA TYR A 50 -4.89 5.54 -4.53
C TYR A 50 -3.44 5.67 -5.00
N ILE A 51 -2.55 4.84 -4.45
CA ILE A 51 -1.12 4.86 -4.80
C ILE A 51 -0.94 4.54 -6.29
N VAL A 52 -1.61 3.53 -6.79
CA VAL A 52 -1.53 3.12 -8.20
C VAL A 52 -2.01 4.26 -9.12
N ASN A 53 -3.11 4.91 -8.77
CA ASN A 53 -3.64 6.03 -9.55
C ASN A 53 -2.66 7.20 -9.60
N GLU A 54 -1.99 7.50 -8.49
CA GLU A 54 -0.98 8.55 -8.45
C GLU A 54 0.23 8.20 -9.34
N ILE A 55 0.71 6.96 -9.25
CA ILE A 55 1.82 6.51 -10.09
C ILE A 55 1.45 6.56 -11.57
N ARG A 56 0.24 6.16 -11.93
CA ARG A 56 -0.26 6.23 -13.32
C ARG A 56 -0.39 7.67 -13.82
N ALA A 57 -0.66 8.59 -12.92
CA ALA A 57 -0.74 10.02 -13.24
C ALA A 57 0.64 10.68 -13.38
N GLY A 58 1.72 9.93 -13.19
CA GLY A 58 3.09 10.43 -13.31
C GLY A 58 3.69 10.94 -12.01
N VAL A 59 3.01 10.78 -10.87
CA VAL A 59 3.52 11.18 -9.56
C VAL A 59 4.51 10.11 -9.08
N THR A 60 5.68 10.53 -8.60
CA THR A 60 6.67 9.58 -8.09
C THR A 60 6.35 9.17 -6.65
N ALA A 61 6.95 8.06 -6.21
CA ALA A 61 6.78 7.60 -4.84
C ALA A 61 7.27 8.66 -3.84
N GLU A 62 8.34 9.34 -4.14
CA GLU A 62 8.90 10.41 -3.32
C GLU A 62 7.95 11.61 -3.22
N GLU A 63 7.30 11.96 -4.30
CA GLU A 63 6.30 13.03 -4.32
C GLU A 63 5.06 12.66 -3.50
N ILE A 64 4.64 11.39 -3.56
CA ILE A 64 3.54 10.89 -2.72
C ILE A 64 3.93 11.03 -1.24
N LEU A 65 5.16 10.69 -0.88
CA LEU A 65 5.64 10.82 0.49
C LEU A 65 5.65 12.29 0.94
N GLU A 66 6.04 13.22 0.09
CA GLU A 66 6.00 14.65 0.39
C GLU A 66 4.58 15.13 0.69
N ASN A 67 3.61 14.65 -0.09
CA ASN A 67 2.19 15.00 0.09
C ASN A 67 1.55 14.30 1.29
N LYS A 68 2.04 13.12 1.63
CA LYS A 68 1.54 12.28 2.73
C LYS A 68 2.67 11.89 3.67
N PRO A 69 3.18 12.82 4.49
CA PRO A 69 4.39 12.57 5.30
C PRO A 69 4.23 11.46 6.34
N HIS A 70 3.01 11.06 6.66
CA HIS A 70 2.75 9.95 7.59
C HIS A 70 2.98 8.57 6.97
N LEU A 71 3.17 8.48 5.65
CA LEU A 71 3.52 7.25 4.97
C LEU A 71 5.02 7.01 5.04
N THR A 72 5.44 5.82 4.61
CA THR A 72 6.85 5.49 4.42
C THR A 72 7.07 5.08 2.96
N LEU A 73 8.28 5.27 2.46
CA LEU A 73 8.61 4.78 1.11
C LEU A 73 8.40 3.27 1.00
N GLY A 74 8.75 2.53 2.07
CA GLY A 74 8.51 1.08 2.10
C GLY A 74 7.05 0.73 1.91
N GLY A 75 6.14 1.44 2.58
CA GLY A 75 4.70 1.24 2.44
C GLY A 75 4.22 1.57 1.03
N ILE A 76 4.71 2.66 0.44
CA ILE A 76 4.34 3.07 -0.92
C ILE A 76 4.81 2.03 -1.95
N TYR A 77 6.06 1.60 -1.87
CA TYR A 77 6.58 0.58 -2.78
C TYR A 77 5.93 -0.78 -2.55
N ALA A 78 5.57 -1.11 -1.31
CA ALA A 78 4.81 -2.33 -1.01
C ALA A 78 3.44 -2.31 -1.69
N ALA A 79 2.76 -1.16 -1.70
CA ALA A 79 1.48 -1.00 -2.40
C ALA A 79 1.65 -1.21 -3.90
N ILE A 80 2.69 -0.64 -4.49
CA ILE A 80 3.00 -0.80 -5.92
C ILE A 80 3.30 -2.27 -6.23
N ALA A 81 4.13 -2.92 -5.42
CA ALA A 81 4.48 -4.34 -5.59
C ALA A 81 3.26 -5.23 -5.43
N TYR A 82 2.42 -4.96 -4.44
CA TYR A 82 1.17 -5.68 -4.23
C TYR A 82 0.26 -5.61 -5.45
N TYR A 83 0.13 -4.43 -6.03
CA TYR A 83 -0.66 -4.24 -7.23
C TYR A 83 -0.11 -5.08 -8.39
N TYR A 84 1.18 -5.00 -8.67
CA TYR A 84 1.78 -5.75 -9.78
C TYR A 84 1.75 -7.26 -9.55
N ALA A 85 1.86 -7.71 -8.31
CA ALA A 85 1.75 -9.13 -7.97
C ALA A 85 0.34 -9.68 -8.18
N ASN A 86 -0.69 -8.81 -8.10
CA ASN A 86 -2.10 -9.20 -8.21
C ASN A 86 -2.84 -8.37 -9.27
N LYS A 87 -2.16 -7.97 -10.31
CA LYS A 87 -2.63 -6.97 -11.27
C LYS A 87 -4.00 -7.29 -11.86
N VAL A 88 -4.19 -8.52 -12.34
CA VAL A 88 -5.45 -8.92 -12.98
C VAL A 88 -6.62 -8.83 -12.00
N LEU A 89 -6.43 -9.37 -10.79
CA LEU A 89 -7.48 -9.37 -9.77
C LEU A 89 -7.78 -7.94 -9.29
N LEU A 90 -6.76 -7.14 -9.07
CA LEU A 90 -6.94 -5.77 -8.58
C LEU A 90 -7.53 -4.84 -9.64
N ASP A 91 -7.14 -5.00 -10.91
CA ASP A 91 -7.77 -4.22 -11.98
C ASP A 91 -9.28 -4.51 -12.07
N ALA A 92 -9.68 -5.78 -11.89
CA ALA A 92 -11.09 -6.15 -11.85
C ALA A 92 -11.80 -5.54 -10.63
N GLU A 93 -11.18 -5.60 -9.44
CA GLU A 93 -11.73 -4.98 -8.23
C GLU A 93 -11.86 -3.48 -8.38
N PHE A 94 -10.85 -2.82 -8.95
CA PHE A 94 -10.87 -1.37 -9.15
C PHE A 94 -11.99 -0.95 -10.10
N THR A 95 -12.23 -1.73 -11.15
CA THR A 95 -13.35 -1.50 -12.06
C THR A 95 -14.68 -1.63 -11.33
N ASP A 96 -14.84 -2.67 -10.50
CA ASP A 96 -16.05 -2.87 -9.70
C ASP A 96 -16.29 -1.70 -8.74
N TYR A 97 -15.23 -1.22 -8.05
CA TYR A 97 -15.33 -0.08 -7.15
C TYR A 97 -15.72 1.19 -7.90
N GLU A 98 -15.20 1.39 -9.09
CA GLU A 98 -15.55 2.53 -9.94
C GLU A 98 -17.00 2.48 -10.37
N GLN A 99 -17.52 1.30 -10.70
CA GLN A 99 -18.92 1.11 -11.07
C GLN A 99 -19.85 1.33 -9.89
N GLU A 100 -19.51 0.83 -8.71
CA GLU A 100 -20.29 1.04 -7.48
C GLU A 100 -20.37 2.52 -7.11
N CYS A 101 -19.33 3.29 -7.42
CA CYS A 101 -19.21 4.70 -7.08
C CYS A 101 -19.51 5.64 -8.25
N ASP A 102 -20.19 5.17 -9.31
CA ASP A 102 -20.51 6.01 -10.46
C ASP A 102 -21.25 7.29 -10.06
N GLY A 103 -22.22 7.19 -9.17
CA GLY A 103 -22.90 8.36 -8.63
C GLY A 103 -21.97 9.28 -7.85
N CYS A 104 -21.06 8.73 -7.07
CA CYS A 104 -20.07 9.49 -6.32
C CYS A 104 -19.05 10.16 -7.23
N LYS A 105 -18.64 9.49 -8.31
CA LYS A 105 -17.74 10.07 -9.31
C LYS A 105 -18.38 11.25 -10.02
N ALA A 106 -19.63 11.14 -10.43
CA ALA A 106 -20.36 12.22 -11.07
C ALA A 106 -20.42 13.43 -10.15
N ASN A 107 -20.68 13.23 -8.85
CA ASN A 107 -20.70 14.31 -7.88
C ASN A 107 -19.32 14.94 -7.68
N ARG A 108 -18.27 14.15 -7.62
CA ARG A 108 -16.89 14.66 -7.49
C ARG A 108 -16.48 15.51 -8.70
N LEU A 109 -16.83 15.06 -9.90
CA LEU A 109 -16.56 15.80 -11.12
C LEU A 109 -17.35 17.11 -11.16
N ARG A 110 -18.62 17.09 -10.73
CA ARG A 110 -19.42 18.30 -10.61
C ARG A 110 -18.80 19.29 -9.63
N HIS A 111 -18.38 18.83 -8.46
CA HIS A 111 -17.74 19.67 -7.46
C HIS A 111 -16.45 20.31 -7.98
N ARG A 112 -15.65 19.57 -8.73
CA ARG A 112 -14.45 20.11 -9.36
C ARG A 112 -14.78 21.19 -10.37
N LEU A 113 -15.77 20.95 -11.22
CA LEU A 113 -16.19 21.91 -12.23
C LEU A 113 -16.79 23.16 -11.61
N GLU A 114 -17.53 23.02 -10.52
CA GLU A 114 -18.11 24.15 -9.79
C GLU A 114 -17.07 24.93 -8.99
N ALA A 115 -15.98 24.28 -8.54
CA ALA A 115 -14.90 24.94 -7.80
C ALA A 115 -13.95 25.72 -8.70
N GLU A 116 -13.94 25.44 -9.98
CA GLU A 116 -13.15 26.17 -10.97
C GLU A 116 -13.95 27.31 -11.56
#